data_d137ca90e0a2e10117747b84aed56837
#
_entry.id   d137ca90e0a2e10117747b84aed56837
#
_cell.length_a   1.000
_cell.length_b   1.000
_cell.length_c   1.000
_cell.angle_alpha   90.00
_cell.angle_beta   90.00
_cell.angle_gamma   90.00
#
_symmetry.space_group_name_H-M   'P 1'
#
loop_
_entity.id
_entity.type
_entity.pdbx_description
1 polymer ?
#
loop_
_entity_poly.entity_id
_entity_poly.type
_entity_poly.pdbx_seq_one_letter_code
_entity_poly.pdbx_strand_id
1 'polypeptide(L)'
;MRTARFLILLLAAAVAAAGCARRPPAPVAVALAAPPPAPGIDNVIYGPAGPPVVPVAAAPPPGAVAVPDPMAYAPFVDEGAYTLDAGDRLRIVVFGQEGLTNSYAVDASGHIAMPLIGSVLARGATTDQLSRRIADKLRQGYIREPHVAVEIEAYRPFFILGEVTQPGQYPYVANMTVETAVAIAGGFAPRAFRQTVIVTRFVNGEQLRMTVPFNCPLRPGDTVNVQERWF
;
A
#
# COMPACT_ATOMS: atom_id res chain seq x y z
N MET A 1 -16.41 18.14 -53.14
CA MET A 1 -16.19 17.23 -51.99
C MET A 1 -14.83 16.54 -51.92
N ARG A 2 -14.06 16.41 -53.02
CA ARG A 2 -12.73 15.77 -53.01
C ARG A 2 -11.60 16.67 -52.50
N THR A 3 -11.66 17.98 -52.66
CA THR A 3 -10.65 18.96 -52.26
C THR A 3 -10.60 19.16 -50.74
N ALA A 4 -11.71 19.08 -50.02
CA ALA A 4 -11.74 19.20 -48.57
C ALA A 4 -11.07 18.03 -47.82
N ARG A 5 -11.09 16.83 -48.39
CA ARG A 5 -10.42 15.64 -47.80
C ARG A 5 -8.89 15.70 -47.89
N PHE A 6 -8.34 16.33 -48.93
CA PHE A 6 -6.90 16.52 -49.08
C PHE A 6 -6.35 17.56 -48.14
N LEU A 7 -7.11 18.61 -47.83
CA LEU A 7 -6.67 19.64 -46.89
C LEU A 7 -6.60 19.13 -45.45
N ILE A 8 -7.54 18.27 -45.05
CA ILE A 8 -7.56 17.65 -43.71
C ILE A 8 -6.40 16.67 -43.52
N LEU A 9 -6.02 15.92 -44.55
CA LEU A 9 -4.88 15.00 -44.50
C LEU A 9 -3.54 15.71 -44.42
N LEU A 10 -3.40 16.89 -45.09
CA LEU A 10 -2.18 17.72 -44.99
C LEU A 10 -2.05 18.40 -43.63
N LEU A 11 -3.16 18.79 -42.96
CA LEU A 11 -3.13 19.38 -41.63
C LEU A 11 -2.77 18.31 -40.56
N ALA A 12 -3.22 17.06 -40.72
CA ALA A 12 -2.90 15.95 -39.83
C ALA A 12 -1.41 15.55 -39.89
N ALA A 13 -0.76 15.68 -41.05
CA ALA A 13 0.66 15.36 -41.21
C ALA A 13 1.59 16.45 -40.59
N ALA A 14 1.13 17.69 -40.47
CA ALA A 14 1.92 18.79 -39.89
C ALA A 14 1.98 18.74 -38.35
N VAL A 15 0.99 18.10 -37.68
CA VAL A 15 0.96 18.01 -36.22
C VAL A 15 1.86 16.88 -35.68
N ALA A 16 2.23 15.92 -36.51
CA ALA A 16 3.07 14.76 -36.10
C ALA A 16 4.59 15.09 -36.00
N ALA A 17 5.03 16.25 -36.45
CA ALA A 17 6.46 16.58 -36.47
C ALA A 17 6.95 17.43 -35.28
N ALA A 18 6.09 17.84 -34.34
CA ALA A 18 6.47 18.56 -33.13
C ALA A 18 6.73 17.57 -31.95
N GLY A 19 7.65 16.63 -32.16
CA GLY A 19 8.18 15.77 -31.12
C GLY A 19 9.07 16.60 -30.19
N CYS A 20 8.56 17.08 -29.06
CA CYS A 20 9.31 17.67 -27.98
C CYS A 20 10.30 16.65 -27.41
N ALA A 21 11.56 16.74 -27.80
CA ALA A 21 12.66 16.08 -27.13
C ALA A 21 12.75 16.62 -25.69
N ARG A 22 12.13 15.91 -24.75
CA ARG A 22 12.35 16.14 -23.32
C ARG A 22 13.75 15.69 -22.97
N ARG A 23 14.67 16.61 -22.78
CA ARG A 23 15.97 16.34 -22.15
C ARG A 23 15.71 15.84 -20.73
N PRO A 24 16.30 14.72 -20.31
CA PRO A 24 16.26 14.33 -18.91
C PRO A 24 16.98 15.39 -18.07
N PRO A 25 16.47 15.73 -16.88
CA PRO A 25 17.15 16.63 -15.97
C PRO A 25 18.51 16.03 -15.58
N ALA A 26 19.56 16.85 -15.65
CA ALA A 26 20.89 16.46 -15.18
C ALA A 26 20.84 16.15 -13.67
N PRO A 27 21.54 15.12 -13.18
CA PRO A 27 21.62 14.86 -11.76
C PRO A 27 22.28 16.05 -11.06
N VAL A 28 21.54 16.67 -10.13
CA VAL A 28 22.08 17.72 -9.26
C VAL A 28 22.93 17.01 -8.22
N ALA A 29 24.25 17.09 -8.35
CA ALA A 29 25.17 16.67 -7.31
C ALA A 29 25.06 17.68 -6.16
N VAL A 30 24.33 17.30 -5.10
CA VAL A 30 24.34 18.03 -3.84
C VAL A 30 25.66 17.69 -3.15
N ALA A 31 26.64 18.57 -3.27
CA ALA A 31 27.83 18.51 -2.44
C ALA A 31 27.41 18.81 -1.01
N LEU A 32 27.31 17.78 -0.16
CA LEU A 32 27.25 17.99 1.29
C LEU A 32 28.58 18.61 1.73
N ALA A 33 28.57 19.90 2.00
CA ALA A 33 29.67 20.54 2.70
C ALA A 33 29.73 19.95 4.11
N ALA A 34 30.83 19.29 4.45
CA ALA A 34 31.08 18.81 5.78
C ALA A 34 31.11 20.00 6.76
N PRO A 35 30.51 19.91 7.96
CA PRO A 35 30.61 20.95 8.95
C PRO A 35 32.07 21.10 9.39
N PRO A 36 32.54 22.33 9.71
CA PRO A 36 33.89 22.52 10.20
C PRO A 36 34.09 21.77 11.52
N PRO A 37 35.25 21.15 11.73
CA PRO A 37 35.54 20.45 12.98
C PRO A 37 35.53 21.44 14.14
N ALA A 38 34.76 21.11 15.20
CA ALA A 38 34.79 21.84 16.43
C ALA A 38 36.21 21.77 17.05
N PRO A 39 36.78 22.84 17.63
CA PRO A 39 38.08 22.80 18.25
C PRO A 39 37.99 21.91 19.53
N GLY A 40 38.60 20.74 19.43
CA GLY A 40 38.69 19.81 20.56
C GLY A 40 39.68 20.31 21.60
N ILE A 41 39.32 20.13 22.87
CA ILE A 41 40.12 20.50 24.05
C ILE A 41 41.52 19.82 24.03
N ASP A 42 41.67 18.72 23.32
CA ASP A 42 42.89 17.94 23.23
C ASP A 42 44.03 18.61 22.46
N ASN A 43 43.75 19.61 21.64
CA ASN A 43 44.77 20.36 20.89
C ASN A 43 45.60 21.32 21.74
N VAL A 44 45.16 21.54 22.95
CA VAL A 44 45.86 22.48 23.90
C VAL A 44 46.91 21.77 24.73
N ILE A 45 46.86 20.44 24.86
CA ILE A 45 47.71 19.67 25.82
C ILE A 45 48.84 18.91 25.11
N TYR A 46 48.74 18.49 23.84
CA TYR A 46 49.68 17.53 23.21
C TYR A 46 50.29 17.96 21.86
N GLY A 47 50.47 19.22 21.55
CA GLY A 47 51.23 19.65 20.36
C GLY A 47 50.74 19.07 18.99
N PRO A 48 51.31 19.44 17.87
CA PRO A 48 50.81 19.09 16.56
C PRO A 48 50.89 17.59 16.34
N ALA A 49 49.71 16.98 16.19
CA ALA A 49 49.57 15.57 15.83
C ALA A 49 50.11 15.31 14.41
N GLY A 50 50.77 14.14 14.25
CA GLY A 50 51.28 13.67 12.97
C GLY A 50 50.23 13.59 11.86
N PRO A 51 50.61 13.27 10.61
CA PRO A 51 49.73 13.35 9.45
C PRO A 51 48.48 12.53 9.66
N PRO A 52 47.28 12.99 9.18
CA PRO A 52 46.01 12.34 9.42
C PRO A 52 46.03 10.92 8.87
N VAL A 53 45.89 9.93 9.74
CA VAL A 53 45.64 8.55 9.36
C VAL A 53 44.24 8.49 8.79
N VAL A 54 44.13 8.40 7.48
CA VAL A 54 42.86 8.11 6.80
C VAL A 54 42.46 6.70 7.24
N PRO A 55 41.30 6.49 7.84
CA PRO A 55 40.85 5.13 8.13
C PRO A 55 40.66 4.42 6.80
N VAL A 56 41.55 3.49 6.48
CA VAL A 56 41.34 2.54 5.38
C VAL A 56 40.17 1.67 5.81
N ALA A 57 39.05 1.82 5.14
CA ALA A 57 37.93 0.93 5.31
C ALA A 57 38.43 -0.48 5.01
N ALA A 58 38.53 -1.31 6.05
CA ALA A 58 38.95 -2.70 5.93
C ALA A 58 37.98 -3.39 4.96
N ALA A 59 38.52 -3.92 3.87
CA ALA A 59 37.73 -4.73 2.95
C ALA A 59 37.15 -5.92 3.75
N PRO A 60 35.87 -6.27 3.58
CA PRO A 60 35.29 -7.41 4.27
C PRO A 60 36.06 -8.68 3.90
N PRO A 61 36.27 -9.61 4.85
CA PRO A 61 36.98 -10.84 4.59
C PRO A 61 36.29 -11.64 3.47
N PRO A 62 37.02 -12.31 2.58
CA PRO A 62 36.45 -13.15 1.54
C PRO A 62 35.65 -14.29 2.18
N GLY A 63 34.31 -14.30 1.97
CA GLY A 63 33.40 -15.29 2.57
C GLY A 63 32.36 -14.67 3.52
N ALA A 64 32.39 -13.39 3.80
CA ALA A 64 31.27 -12.73 4.48
C ALA A 64 30.03 -12.78 3.59
N VAL A 65 29.13 -13.69 3.87
CA VAL A 65 27.78 -13.68 3.32
C VAL A 65 27.18 -12.36 3.75
N ALA A 66 26.88 -11.48 2.80
CA ALA A 66 26.18 -10.24 3.10
C ALA A 66 24.87 -10.62 3.79
N VAL A 67 24.82 -10.44 5.11
CA VAL A 67 23.55 -10.51 5.84
C VAL A 67 22.73 -9.38 5.27
N PRO A 68 21.57 -9.63 4.64
CA PRO A 68 20.75 -8.54 4.11
C PRO A 68 20.43 -7.63 5.29
N ASP A 69 20.72 -6.34 5.10
CA ASP A 69 20.47 -5.30 6.09
C ASP A 69 19.00 -5.42 6.54
N PRO A 70 18.71 -5.65 7.83
CA PRO A 70 17.32 -5.71 8.30
C PRO A 70 16.55 -4.42 8.05
N MET A 71 17.23 -3.33 7.71
CA MET A 71 16.61 -2.08 7.23
C MET A 71 16.31 -2.06 5.72
N ALA A 72 16.77 -3.03 4.93
CA ALA A 72 16.45 -3.10 3.51
C ALA A 72 14.99 -3.48 3.24
N TYR A 73 14.29 -4.01 4.22
CA TYR A 73 12.84 -4.13 4.19
C TYR A 73 12.24 -2.81 4.67
N ALA A 74 12.05 -1.85 3.76
CA ALA A 74 11.28 -0.67 4.08
C ALA A 74 9.96 -1.13 4.72
N PRO A 75 9.66 -0.77 5.98
CA PRO A 75 8.40 -1.15 6.57
C PRO A 75 7.32 -0.55 5.67
N PHE A 76 6.39 -1.38 5.20
CA PHE A 76 5.16 -0.89 4.61
C PHE A 76 4.38 -0.21 5.74
N VAL A 77 4.78 1.01 6.06
CA VAL A 77 4.03 1.86 6.98
C VAL A 77 2.81 2.30 6.18
N ASP A 78 1.69 1.68 6.47
CA ASP A 78 0.41 2.16 6.00
C ASP A 78 0.04 3.37 6.86
N GLU A 79 0.59 4.52 6.53
CA GLU A 79 0.29 5.77 7.21
C GLU A 79 -1.06 6.37 6.79
N GLY A 80 -1.81 5.70 5.94
CA GLY A 80 -3.09 6.13 5.43
C GLY A 80 -4.28 5.54 6.18
N ALA A 81 -5.35 6.33 6.34
CA ALA A 81 -6.63 5.79 6.79
C ALA A 81 -7.11 4.67 5.86
N TYR A 82 -7.66 3.61 6.44
CA TYR A 82 -8.20 2.49 5.67
C TYR A 82 -9.21 2.95 4.61
N THR A 83 -9.05 2.45 3.40
CA THR A 83 -9.97 2.72 2.28
C THR A 83 -10.80 1.48 1.96
N LEU A 84 -12.09 1.70 1.85
CA LEU A 84 -13.08 0.67 1.55
C LEU A 84 -12.87 0.09 0.15
N ASP A 85 -13.14 -1.21 0.00
CA ASP A 85 -13.11 -1.89 -1.30
C ASP A 85 -14.15 -3.00 -1.35
N ALA A 86 -14.30 -3.63 -2.53
CA ALA A 86 -15.23 -4.73 -2.76
C ALA A 86 -15.03 -5.87 -1.75
N GLY A 87 -16.12 -6.38 -1.20
CA GLY A 87 -16.12 -7.44 -0.21
C GLY A 87 -16.13 -6.97 1.25
N ASP A 88 -15.87 -5.69 1.52
CA ASP A 88 -16.03 -5.12 2.85
C ASP A 88 -17.51 -5.09 3.27
N ARG A 89 -17.79 -5.37 4.53
CA ARG A 89 -19.13 -5.27 5.11
C ARG A 89 -19.18 -4.12 6.08
N LEU A 90 -20.18 -3.25 5.89
CA LEU A 90 -20.33 -2.00 6.61
C LEU A 90 -21.63 -2.00 7.38
N ARG A 91 -21.60 -1.55 8.62
CA ARG A 91 -22.77 -1.18 9.39
C ARG A 91 -23.02 0.31 9.20
N ILE A 92 -24.16 0.66 8.61
CA ILE A 92 -24.56 2.05 8.40
C ILE A 92 -25.74 2.36 9.30
N VAL A 93 -25.60 3.39 10.11
CA VAL A 93 -26.63 3.89 11.02
C VAL A 93 -27.06 5.27 10.55
N VAL A 94 -28.34 5.40 10.21
CA VAL A 94 -28.96 6.69 9.90
C VAL A 94 -29.87 7.06 11.06
N PHE A 95 -29.47 8.06 11.83
CA PHE A 95 -30.18 8.44 13.04
C PHE A 95 -31.62 8.83 12.75
N GLY A 96 -32.56 8.29 13.51
CA GLY A 96 -33.99 8.53 13.31
C GLY A 96 -34.61 7.80 12.10
N GLN A 97 -33.89 6.91 11.43
CA GLN A 97 -34.34 6.16 10.25
C GLN A 97 -33.99 4.68 10.36
N GLU A 98 -34.80 3.91 11.07
CA GLU A 98 -34.56 2.47 11.28
C GLU A 98 -34.56 1.69 9.97
N GLY A 99 -35.39 2.05 9.00
CA GLY A 99 -35.44 1.39 7.69
C GLY A 99 -34.19 1.55 6.82
N LEU A 100 -33.30 2.49 7.15
CA LEU A 100 -32.01 2.70 6.47
C LEU A 100 -30.83 2.20 7.29
N THR A 101 -31.04 1.93 8.58
CA THR A 101 -30.02 1.42 9.49
C THR A 101 -29.87 -0.08 9.31
N ASN A 102 -28.80 -0.52 8.65
CA ASN A 102 -28.56 -1.95 8.33
C ASN A 102 -27.10 -2.22 8.03
N SER A 103 -26.78 -3.52 7.84
CA SER A 103 -25.49 -3.98 7.29
C SER A 103 -25.54 -3.98 5.78
N TYR A 104 -24.53 -3.38 5.16
CA TYR A 104 -24.38 -3.25 3.71
C TYR A 104 -23.05 -3.84 3.27
N ALA A 105 -23.06 -4.64 2.19
CA ALA A 105 -21.83 -5.14 1.58
C ALA A 105 -21.42 -4.25 0.41
N VAL A 106 -20.12 -4.02 0.27
CA VAL A 106 -19.56 -3.37 -0.92
C VAL A 106 -19.50 -4.40 -2.03
N ASP A 107 -20.18 -4.13 -3.13
CA ASP A 107 -20.26 -5.01 -4.29
C ASP A 107 -18.95 -5.04 -5.11
N ALA A 108 -18.88 -5.92 -6.12
CA ALA A 108 -17.71 -6.05 -6.99
C ALA A 108 -17.40 -4.77 -7.78
N SER A 109 -18.39 -3.90 -8.00
CA SER A 109 -18.21 -2.60 -8.66
C SER A 109 -17.70 -1.51 -7.70
N GLY A 110 -17.65 -1.82 -6.41
CA GLY A 110 -17.22 -0.91 -5.35
C GLY A 110 -18.33 0.00 -4.83
N HIS A 111 -19.58 -0.38 -5.02
CA HIS A 111 -20.74 0.37 -4.55
C HIS A 111 -21.46 -0.36 -3.42
N ILE A 112 -22.24 0.39 -2.65
CA ILE A 112 -23.25 -0.13 -1.74
C ILE A 112 -24.64 0.21 -2.29
N ALA A 113 -25.59 -0.72 -2.21
CA ALA A 113 -26.99 -0.49 -2.57
C ALA A 113 -27.79 -0.14 -1.31
N MET A 114 -28.36 1.06 -1.26
CA MET A 114 -29.05 1.59 -0.11
C MET A 114 -30.48 2.01 -0.48
N PRO A 115 -31.51 1.67 0.33
CA PRO A 115 -32.86 2.14 0.05
C PRO A 115 -32.95 3.66 -0.13
N LEU A 116 -33.87 4.14 -0.88
CA LEU A 116 -34.15 5.54 -1.23
C LEU A 116 -33.10 6.19 -2.14
N ILE A 117 -31.81 6.07 -1.83
CA ILE A 117 -30.72 6.76 -2.53
C ILE A 117 -30.01 5.88 -3.59
N GLY A 118 -30.37 4.59 -3.66
CA GLY A 118 -29.82 3.67 -4.64
C GLY A 118 -28.34 3.36 -4.43
N SER A 119 -27.57 3.30 -5.51
CA SER A 119 -26.15 2.96 -5.48
C SER A 119 -25.28 4.13 -5.04
N VAL A 120 -24.36 3.89 -4.08
CA VAL A 120 -23.39 4.87 -3.57
C VAL A 120 -21.99 4.30 -3.70
N LEU A 121 -21.08 5.05 -4.32
CA LEU A 121 -19.68 4.63 -4.48
C LEU A 121 -18.97 4.62 -3.13
N ALA A 122 -18.50 3.42 -2.72
CA ALA A 122 -17.76 3.19 -1.48
C ALA A 122 -16.26 2.95 -1.74
N ARG A 123 -15.88 2.31 -2.87
CA ARG A 123 -14.49 1.99 -3.18
C ARG A 123 -13.58 3.22 -3.11
N GLY A 124 -12.42 3.07 -2.46
CA GLY A 124 -11.42 4.12 -2.31
C GLY A 124 -11.81 5.25 -1.35
N ALA A 125 -12.99 5.18 -0.73
CA ALA A 125 -13.41 6.13 0.30
C ALA A 125 -13.06 5.60 1.70
N THR A 126 -12.83 6.52 2.64
CA THR A 126 -12.84 6.19 4.07
C THR A 126 -14.29 6.11 4.58
N THR A 127 -14.49 5.57 5.79
CA THR A 127 -15.81 5.54 6.43
C THR A 127 -16.42 6.94 6.56
N ASP A 128 -15.60 7.94 6.91
CA ASP A 128 -16.04 9.34 7.02
C ASP A 128 -16.45 9.94 5.68
N GLN A 129 -15.68 9.64 4.63
CA GLN A 129 -16.02 10.12 3.28
C GLN A 129 -17.32 9.48 2.78
N LEU A 130 -17.50 8.18 3.05
CA LEU A 130 -18.72 7.47 2.67
C LEU A 130 -19.93 8.01 3.44
N SER A 131 -19.79 8.28 4.75
CA SER A 131 -20.87 8.83 5.56
C SER A 131 -21.34 10.19 5.01
N ARG A 132 -20.40 11.05 4.62
CA ARG A 132 -20.72 12.34 3.97
C ARG A 132 -21.43 12.15 2.63
N ARG A 133 -20.95 11.24 1.76
CA ARG A 133 -21.59 10.94 0.46
C ARG A 133 -23.04 10.47 0.64
N ILE A 134 -23.29 9.61 1.64
CA ILE A 134 -24.63 9.13 1.96
C ILE A 134 -25.50 10.28 2.47
N ALA A 135 -24.99 11.08 3.41
CA ALA A 135 -25.70 12.23 3.94
C ALA A 135 -26.07 13.24 2.85
N ASP A 136 -25.16 13.52 1.92
CA ASP A 136 -25.41 14.44 0.81
C ASP A 136 -26.52 13.91 -0.12
N LYS A 137 -26.52 12.61 -0.43
CA LYS A 137 -27.59 12.00 -1.22
C LYS A 137 -28.93 12.00 -0.50
N LEU A 138 -28.96 11.73 0.79
CA LEU A 138 -30.19 11.75 1.59
C LEU A 138 -30.76 13.17 1.70
N ARG A 139 -29.92 14.21 1.74
CA ARG A 139 -30.34 15.62 1.78
C ARG A 139 -31.03 16.06 0.48
N GLN A 140 -30.76 15.37 -0.63
CA GLN A 140 -31.34 15.67 -1.95
C GLN A 140 -32.80 15.23 -2.12
N GLY A 141 -33.64 15.36 -1.10
CA GLY A 141 -35.09 15.14 -1.22
C GLY A 141 -35.70 14.13 -0.26
N TYR A 142 -34.89 13.52 0.63
CA TYR A 142 -35.40 12.52 1.56
C TYR A 142 -35.35 12.98 3.02
N ILE A 143 -34.22 13.56 3.47
CA ILE A 143 -34.01 13.94 4.88
C ILE A 143 -33.33 15.30 4.91
N ARG A 144 -33.85 16.27 5.66
CA ARG A 144 -33.29 17.63 5.72
C ARG A 144 -31.93 17.66 6.41
N GLU A 145 -31.80 16.96 7.53
CA GLU A 145 -30.57 16.90 8.36
C GLU A 145 -30.21 15.44 8.65
N PRO A 146 -29.63 14.71 7.68
CA PRO A 146 -29.27 13.32 7.88
C PRO A 146 -27.99 13.22 8.71
N HIS A 147 -28.05 12.50 9.82
CA HIS A 147 -26.89 12.10 10.61
C HIS A 147 -26.58 10.64 10.29
N VAL A 148 -25.44 10.40 9.66
CA VAL A 148 -25.02 9.07 9.17
C VAL A 148 -23.71 8.68 9.84
N ALA A 149 -23.70 7.51 10.48
CA ALA A 149 -22.47 6.86 10.95
C ALA A 149 -22.20 5.63 10.09
N VAL A 150 -20.95 5.42 9.70
CA VAL A 150 -20.48 4.26 8.94
C VAL A 150 -19.37 3.60 9.72
N GLU A 151 -19.55 2.33 10.04
CA GLU A 151 -18.61 1.48 10.75
C GLU A 151 -18.27 0.26 9.91
N ILE A 152 -17.05 -0.25 10.02
CA ILE A 152 -16.67 -1.51 9.37
C ILE A 152 -17.12 -2.64 10.28
N GLU A 153 -18.07 -3.44 9.83
CA GLU A 153 -18.56 -4.63 10.51
C GLU A 153 -17.62 -5.82 10.30
N ALA A 154 -17.16 -6.01 9.05
CA ALA A 154 -16.17 -7.00 8.70
C ALA A 154 -15.34 -6.53 7.49
N TYR A 155 -14.03 -6.73 7.58
CA TYR A 155 -13.13 -6.53 6.46
C TYR A 155 -13.25 -7.68 5.46
N ARG A 156 -12.92 -7.43 4.19
CA ARG A 156 -12.77 -8.49 3.21
C ARG A 156 -11.71 -9.49 3.67
N PRO A 157 -11.90 -10.80 3.40
CA PRO A 157 -11.00 -11.83 3.87
C PRO A 157 -9.62 -11.75 3.19
N PHE A 158 -8.62 -12.37 3.81
CA PHE A 158 -7.35 -12.67 3.18
C PHE A 158 -7.26 -14.15 2.81
N PHE A 159 -6.28 -14.50 1.97
CA PHE A 159 -6.05 -15.87 1.53
C PHE A 159 -4.66 -16.31 1.93
N ILE A 160 -4.51 -17.58 2.32
CA ILE A 160 -3.22 -18.18 2.62
C ILE A 160 -3.06 -19.49 1.86
N LEU A 161 -1.93 -19.65 1.20
CA LEU A 161 -1.61 -20.77 0.30
C LEU A 161 -0.21 -21.31 0.60
N GLY A 162 0.09 -22.49 0.05
CA GLY A 162 1.41 -23.12 0.13
C GLY A 162 1.61 -23.94 1.41
N GLU A 163 2.81 -23.92 1.97
CA GLU A 163 3.26 -24.79 3.04
C GLU A 163 2.79 -24.30 4.43
N VAL A 164 1.47 -24.28 4.63
CA VAL A 164 0.79 -24.08 5.91
C VAL A 164 -0.08 -25.29 6.22
N THR A 165 -0.44 -25.48 7.49
CA THR A 165 -1.25 -26.64 7.90
C THR A 165 -2.63 -26.64 7.27
N GLN A 166 -3.28 -25.49 7.19
CA GLN A 166 -4.62 -25.31 6.62
C GLN A 166 -4.63 -24.13 5.64
N PRO A 167 -4.31 -24.34 4.35
CA PRO A 167 -4.47 -23.29 3.34
C PRO A 167 -5.95 -23.00 3.13
N GLY A 168 -6.30 -21.73 2.88
CA GLY A 168 -7.68 -21.33 2.68
C GLY A 168 -7.92 -19.83 2.78
N GLN A 169 -9.19 -19.48 2.93
CA GLN A 169 -9.67 -18.13 3.13
C GLN A 169 -9.96 -17.90 4.62
N TYR A 170 -9.50 -16.74 5.14
CA TYR A 170 -9.66 -16.40 6.55
C TYR A 170 -10.16 -14.96 6.72
N PRO A 171 -10.93 -14.70 7.80
CA PRO A 171 -11.36 -13.35 8.14
C PRO A 171 -10.14 -12.50 8.52
N TYR A 172 -10.09 -11.28 7.98
CA TYR A 172 -9.05 -10.34 8.34
C TYR A 172 -9.37 -9.63 9.67
N VAL A 173 -8.35 -9.46 10.49
CA VAL A 173 -8.42 -8.66 11.73
C VAL A 173 -7.47 -7.48 11.61
N ALA A 174 -7.88 -6.31 12.08
CA ALA A 174 -7.05 -5.11 12.01
C ALA A 174 -5.67 -5.31 12.66
N ASN A 175 -4.63 -4.75 12.04
CA ASN A 175 -3.24 -4.83 12.48
C ASN A 175 -2.61 -6.23 12.49
N MET A 176 -3.16 -7.19 11.74
CA MET A 176 -2.56 -8.52 11.65
C MET A 176 -1.31 -8.50 10.77
N THR A 177 -0.35 -9.37 11.12
CA THR A 177 0.88 -9.61 10.37
C THR A 177 0.81 -10.95 9.62
N VAL A 178 1.78 -11.19 8.74
CA VAL A 178 1.95 -12.48 8.08
C VAL A 178 2.10 -13.61 9.11
N GLU A 179 2.83 -13.39 10.20
CA GLU A 179 3.00 -14.37 11.26
C GLU A 179 1.68 -14.76 11.91
N THR A 180 0.83 -13.75 12.21
CA THR A 180 -0.53 -13.99 12.75
C THR A 180 -1.38 -14.78 11.77
N ALA A 181 -1.29 -14.47 10.47
CA ALA A 181 -2.03 -15.19 9.43
C ALA A 181 -1.61 -16.67 9.36
N VAL A 182 -0.31 -16.95 9.42
CA VAL A 182 0.21 -18.33 9.45
C VAL A 182 -0.26 -19.04 10.72
N ALA A 183 -0.25 -18.38 11.88
CA ALA A 183 -0.74 -18.95 13.13
C ALA A 183 -2.22 -19.33 13.04
N ILE A 184 -3.07 -18.49 12.47
CA ILE A 184 -4.50 -18.74 12.23
C ILE A 184 -4.69 -19.94 11.28
N ALA A 185 -3.81 -20.11 10.29
CA ALA A 185 -3.83 -21.26 9.37
C ALA A 185 -3.26 -22.56 9.98
N GLY A 186 -3.12 -22.62 11.31
CA GLY A 186 -2.63 -23.79 12.02
C GLY A 186 -1.11 -23.96 12.04
N GLY A 187 -0.37 -22.90 11.66
CA GLY A 187 1.09 -22.88 11.63
C GLY A 187 1.70 -23.39 10.32
N PHE A 188 3.02 -23.47 10.31
CA PHE A 188 3.80 -23.93 9.17
C PHE A 188 3.71 -25.44 8.97
N ALA A 189 3.61 -25.87 7.73
CA ALA A 189 3.85 -27.26 7.36
C ALA A 189 5.33 -27.63 7.56
N PRO A 190 5.69 -28.95 7.67
CA PRO A 190 7.05 -29.39 7.94
C PRO A 190 8.10 -28.94 6.92
N ARG A 191 7.67 -28.73 5.67
CA ARG A 191 8.53 -28.32 4.55
C ARG A 191 8.53 -26.80 4.28
N ALA A 192 7.90 -26.01 5.13
CA ALA A 192 7.79 -24.57 4.95
C ALA A 192 9.15 -23.86 5.02
N PHE A 193 9.33 -22.90 4.12
CA PHE A 193 10.42 -21.93 4.20
C PHE A 193 10.04 -20.84 5.22
N ARG A 194 10.85 -20.70 6.29
CA ARG A 194 10.49 -19.89 7.47
C ARG A 194 11.28 -18.58 7.57
N GLN A 195 11.69 -17.98 6.47
CA GLN A 195 12.38 -16.68 6.49
C GLN A 195 11.52 -15.59 5.85
N THR A 196 10.93 -15.87 4.72
CA THR A 196 10.11 -14.92 3.96
C THR A 196 8.91 -15.61 3.34
N VAL A 197 7.90 -14.83 2.99
CA VAL A 197 6.73 -15.26 2.21
C VAL A 197 6.52 -14.34 1.03
N ILE A 198 5.75 -14.81 0.05
CA ILE A 198 5.30 -13.97 -1.05
C ILE A 198 3.90 -13.46 -0.72
N VAL A 199 3.76 -12.15 -0.63
CA VAL A 199 2.44 -11.49 -0.52
C VAL A 199 2.07 -10.92 -1.87
N THR A 200 0.85 -11.25 -2.32
CA THR A 200 0.24 -10.67 -3.50
C THR A 200 -0.87 -9.74 -3.07
N ARG A 201 -0.78 -8.48 -3.46
CA ARG A 201 -1.71 -7.41 -3.12
C ARG A 201 -2.23 -6.73 -4.37
N PHE A 202 -3.52 -6.39 -4.40
CA PHE A 202 -4.08 -5.54 -5.45
C PHE A 202 -4.03 -4.08 -5.00
N VAL A 203 -3.37 -3.23 -5.81
CA VAL A 203 -3.29 -1.79 -5.57
C VAL A 203 -3.73 -1.09 -6.85
N ASN A 204 -4.78 -0.29 -6.79
CA ASN A 204 -5.33 0.44 -7.94
C ASN A 204 -5.66 -0.43 -9.18
N GLY A 205 -6.03 -1.69 -8.95
CA GLY A 205 -6.34 -2.65 -10.03
C GLY A 205 -5.12 -3.41 -10.57
N GLU A 206 -3.92 -3.08 -10.13
CA GLU A 206 -2.69 -3.79 -10.46
C GLU A 206 -2.33 -4.81 -9.39
N GLN A 207 -1.80 -5.95 -9.83
CA GLN A 207 -1.34 -7.01 -8.93
C GLN A 207 0.14 -6.78 -8.57
N LEU A 208 0.40 -6.44 -7.33
CA LEU A 208 1.74 -6.29 -6.79
C LEU A 208 2.14 -7.57 -6.03
N ARG A 209 3.24 -8.19 -6.45
CA ARG A 209 3.81 -9.37 -5.81
C ARG A 209 5.14 -9.03 -5.15
N MET A 210 5.27 -9.29 -3.86
CA MET A 210 6.44 -8.91 -3.08
C MET A 210 6.84 -10.01 -2.10
N THR A 211 8.14 -10.17 -1.90
CA THR A 211 8.71 -11.06 -0.88
C THR A 211 8.89 -10.27 0.39
N VAL A 212 8.27 -10.71 1.48
CA VAL A 212 8.24 -9.97 2.75
C VAL A 212 8.59 -10.89 3.93
N PRO A 213 9.12 -10.34 5.03
CA PRO A 213 9.32 -11.07 6.27
C PRO A 213 7.98 -11.30 7.00
N PHE A 214 7.99 -12.17 8.03
CA PHE A 214 6.77 -12.54 8.76
C PHE A 214 6.17 -11.43 9.63
N ASN A 215 6.94 -10.44 10.02
CA ASN A 215 6.47 -9.26 10.75
C ASN A 215 5.79 -8.21 9.85
N CYS A 216 5.74 -8.44 8.53
CA CYS A 216 5.09 -7.53 7.60
C CYS A 216 3.59 -7.44 7.89
N PRO A 217 3.00 -6.22 7.98
CA PRO A 217 1.57 -6.05 8.15
C PRO A 217 0.82 -6.46 6.87
N LEU A 218 -0.24 -7.24 7.07
CA LEU A 218 -1.18 -7.62 6.00
C LEU A 218 -2.28 -6.58 5.84
N ARG A 219 -2.84 -6.55 4.64
CA ARG A 219 -4.06 -5.79 4.33
C ARG A 219 -5.22 -6.73 3.99
N PRO A 220 -6.46 -6.29 4.20
CA PRO A 220 -7.62 -7.03 3.71
C PRO A 220 -7.50 -7.32 2.21
N GLY A 221 -7.80 -8.55 1.80
CA GLY A 221 -7.70 -8.98 0.40
C GLY A 221 -6.32 -9.47 -0.04
N ASP A 222 -5.30 -9.43 0.82
CA ASP A 222 -3.98 -9.98 0.50
C ASP A 222 -4.02 -11.49 0.32
N THR A 223 -3.16 -11.99 -0.56
CA THR A 223 -2.89 -13.43 -0.71
C THR A 223 -1.47 -13.71 -0.26
N VAL A 224 -1.34 -14.51 0.79
CA VAL A 224 -0.06 -14.95 1.37
C VAL A 224 0.29 -16.31 0.80
N ASN A 225 1.49 -16.46 0.24
CA ASN A 225 2.00 -17.74 -0.27
C ASN A 225 3.27 -18.12 0.49
N VAL A 226 3.16 -19.16 1.33
CA VAL A 226 4.29 -19.74 2.07
C VAL A 226 4.99 -20.74 1.18
N GLN A 227 6.24 -20.47 0.84
CA GLN A 227 7.02 -21.29 -0.07
C GLN A 227 7.50 -22.57 0.61
N GLU A 228 7.77 -23.58 -0.20
CA GLU A 228 8.47 -24.78 0.21
C GLU A 228 9.98 -24.49 0.35
N ARG A 229 10.62 -25.10 1.35
CA ARG A 229 12.06 -25.05 1.54
C ARG A 229 12.73 -26.01 0.56
N TRP A 230 13.52 -25.46 -0.35
CA TRP A 230 14.47 -26.24 -1.16
C TRP A 230 15.71 -26.51 -0.30
N PHE A 231 16.27 -27.69 -0.44
CA PHE A 231 17.40 -28.19 0.37
C PHE A 231 18.65 -27.34 0.23
#